data_33721b340ac3a5863992363cb33ec005
#
_entry.id   33721b340ac3a5863992363cb33ec005
#
_cell.length_a   1.000
_cell.length_b   1.000
_cell.length_c   1.000
_cell.angle_alpha   90.00
_cell.angle_beta   90.00
_cell.angle_gamma   90.00
#
_symmetry.space_group_name_H-M   'P 1'
#
loop_
_entity.id
_entity.type
_entity.pdbx_description
1 polymer ?
#
loop_
_entity_poly.entity_id
_entity_poly.type
_entity_poly.pdbx_seq_one_letter_code
_entity_poly.pdbx_strand_id
1 'polypeptide(L)'
;MPITPLDDAATAHMSTRLLPHQPPQAPAQRAWVVAVFGLAGLVFLSLPFVGLLVSTPWSALHLQQGDLGALGVSVAYTLVALGIVIIFGTPVAWWLARHEFRGKWAMEWLVLLPLLTPPLAMGLLLSMSYGPYSWMGQPLGRLGLNLTNTPQAFLLAQVYGSAPYFIVAARSAFEGVPRELEQISLTLGQSPWRTFWRITVPLAGLGLGAGVALAWVRALGEFGIVLIVAYYPQGIPVKLWVNLQDTGLSAVYPLLWLFFLIGLPLPLLMGALSRRPYAQG
;
A
#
# COMPACT_ATOMS: atom_id res chain seq x y z
N MET A 1 -51.03 -49.53 41.41
CA MET A 1 -50.52 -48.14 41.46
C MET A 1 -50.51 -47.62 40.03
N PRO A 2 -51.35 -46.66 39.65
CA PRO A 2 -51.37 -46.07 38.31
C PRO A 2 -50.30 -44.98 38.21
N ILE A 3 -49.53 -45.02 37.12
CA ILE A 3 -48.56 -44.02 36.75
C ILE A 3 -49.30 -42.82 36.18
N THR A 4 -49.18 -41.66 36.83
CA THR A 4 -49.71 -40.37 36.36
C THR A 4 -48.90 -39.92 35.16
N PRO A 5 -49.51 -39.42 34.07
CA PRO A 5 -48.76 -38.81 32.97
C PRO A 5 -48.20 -37.47 33.39
N LEU A 6 -46.90 -37.29 33.07
CA LEU A 6 -46.18 -36.04 33.23
C LEU A 6 -46.77 -34.92 32.35
N ASP A 7 -46.91 -33.81 32.97
CA ASP A 7 -47.52 -32.57 32.48
C ASP A 7 -46.97 -32.07 31.14
N ASP A 8 -47.78 -32.19 30.09
CA ASP A 8 -47.55 -31.65 28.73
C ASP A 8 -47.49 -30.09 28.72
N ALA A 9 -47.81 -29.46 29.87
CA ALA A 9 -47.79 -28.00 29.97
C ALA A 9 -46.37 -27.36 30.08
N ALA A 10 -45.36 -28.18 30.49
CA ALA A 10 -43.98 -27.69 30.67
C ALA A 10 -43.21 -27.63 29.34
N THR A 11 -43.59 -28.46 28.35
CA THR A 11 -42.93 -28.48 27.03
C THR A 11 -43.46 -27.43 26.06
N ALA A 12 -44.68 -26.90 26.28
CA ALA A 12 -45.27 -25.86 25.46
C ALA A 12 -44.69 -24.44 25.70
N HIS A 13 -44.11 -24.21 26.87
CA HIS A 13 -43.50 -22.91 27.17
C HIS A 13 -42.06 -22.74 26.72
N MET A 14 -41.42 -23.78 26.24
CA MET A 14 -39.96 -23.71 25.86
C MET A 14 -39.74 -23.55 24.35
N SER A 15 -40.80 -23.65 23.52
CA SER A 15 -40.72 -23.48 22.08
C SER A 15 -41.00 -22.06 21.55
N THR A 16 -41.38 -21.14 22.42
CA THR A 16 -41.62 -19.75 22.04
C THR A 16 -40.44 -18.87 22.48
N ARG A 17 -39.43 -18.72 21.66
CA ARG A 17 -38.55 -17.55 21.48
C ARG A 17 -37.15 -17.87 21.00
N LEU A 18 -37.04 -18.48 19.84
CA LEU A 18 -35.88 -18.27 18.99
C LEU A 18 -36.35 -17.60 17.69
N LEU A 19 -36.98 -16.41 17.83
CA LEU A 19 -37.05 -15.52 16.69
C LEU A 19 -35.63 -15.05 16.39
N PRO A 20 -35.13 -15.21 15.16
CA PRO A 20 -33.85 -14.67 14.78
C PRO A 20 -33.86 -13.16 15.08
N HIS A 21 -32.89 -12.72 15.87
CA HIS A 21 -32.69 -11.31 16.18
C HIS A 21 -32.43 -10.60 14.84
N GLN A 22 -33.48 -10.01 14.26
CA GLN A 22 -33.30 -9.12 13.12
C GLN A 22 -32.53 -7.91 13.63
N PRO A 23 -31.35 -7.61 13.06
CA PRO A 23 -30.64 -6.42 13.43
C PRO A 23 -31.56 -5.21 13.20
N PRO A 24 -31.56 -4.20 14.08
CA PRO A 24 -32.42 -3.04 13.93
C PRO A 24 -32.16 -2.42 12.55
N GLN A 25 -33.17 -2.41 11.69
CA GLN A 25 -33.12 -1.76 10.39
C GLN A 25 -32.93 -0.27 10.66
N ALA A 26 -31.76 0.27 10.30
CA ALA A 26 -31.53 1.71 10.38
C ALA A 26 -32.64 2.44 9.63
N PRO A 27 -33.26 3.50 10.21
CA PRO A 27 -34.37 4.19 9.57
C PRO A 27 -33.95 4.70 8.20
N ALA A 28 -34.73 4.38 7.17
CA ALA A 28 -34.46 4.71 5.76
C ALA A 28 -34.12 6.21 5.54
N GLN A 29 -34.59 7.07 6.42
CA GLN A 29 -34.29 8.51 6.42
C GLN A 29 -32.79 8.85 6.68
N ARG A 30 -32.01 7.98 7.34
CA ARG A 30 -30.56 8.22 7.52
C ARG A 30 -29.72 7.71 6.34
N ALA A 31 -30.22 6.74 5.58
CA ALA A 31 -29.48 6.15 4.47
C ALA A 31 -29.27 7.14 3.30
N TRP A 32 -30.26 7.98 2.99
CA TRP A 32 -30.13 8.96 1.91
C TRP A 32 -29.17 10.09 2.26
N VAL A 33 -29.12 10.52 3.54
CA VAL A 33 -28.18 11.54 4.01
C VAL A 33 -26.74 11.05 3.81
N VAL A 34 -26.45 9.82 4.25
CA VAL A 34 -25.15 9.19 4.06
C VAL A 34 -24.80 9.07 2.56
N ALA A 35 -25.78 8.67 1.74
CA ALA A 35 -25.59 8.57 0.29
C ALA A 35 -25.28 9.93 -0.36
N VAL A 36 -25.98 11.01 0.03
CA VAL A 36 -25.76 12.38 -0.50
C VAL A 36 -24.36 12.87 -0.12
N PHE A 37 -23.97 12.75 1.16
CA PHE A 37 -22.63 13.15 1.60
C PHE A 37 -21.54 12.29 0.95
N GLY A 38 -21.77 10.98 0.80
CA GLY A 38 -20.87 10.07 0.10
C GLY A 38 -20.70 10.47 -1.38
N LEU A 39 -21.80 10.76 -2.06
CA LEU A 39 -21.77 11.21 -3.46
C LEU A 39 -21.07 12.57 -3.61
N ALA A 40 -21.38 13.53 -2.74
CA ALA A 40 -20.72 14.82 -2.73
C ALA A 40 -19.21 14.69 -2.53
N GLY A 41 -18.78 13.83 -1.60
CA GLY A 41 -17.36 13.51 -1.39
C GLY A 41 -16.70 12.90 -2.64
N LEU A 42 -17.37 11.95 -3.30
CA LEU A 42 -16.87 11.35 -4.55
C LEU A 42 -16.77 12.36 -5.68
N VAL A 43 -17.78 13.23 -5.83
CA VAL A 43 -17.75 14.34 -6.82
C VAL A 43 -16.57 15.25 -6.51
N PHE A 44 -16.40 15.69 -5.26
CA PHE A 44 -15.29 16.55 -4.87
C PHE A 44 -13.93 15.91 -5.19
N LEU A 45 -13.72 14.65 -4.88
CA LEU A 45 -12.49 13.91 -5.19
C LEU A 45 -12.26 13.73 -6.69
N SER A 46 -13.32 13.69 -7.50
CA SER A 46 -13.19 13.53 -8.97
C SER A 46 -12.86 14.83 -9.70
N LEU A 47 -13.14 16.01 -9.11
CA LEU A 47 -12.97 17.30 -9.77
C LEU A 47 -11.58 17.54 -10.38
N PRO A 48 -10.44 17.25 -9.69
CA PRO A 48 -9.12 17.46 -10.29
C PRO A 48 -8.88 16.57 -11.51
N PHE A 49 -9.41 15.34 -11.51
CA PHE A 49 -9.27 14.42 -12.65
C PHE A 49 -10.15 14.81 -13.84
N VAL A 50 -11.37 15.28 -13.56
CA VAL A 50 -12.24 15.88 -14.59
C VAL A 50 -11.57 17.14 -15.13
N GLY A 51 -11.02 18.00 -14.27
CA GLY A 51 -10.25 19.17 -14.67
C GLY A 51 -9.08 18.81 -15.59
N LEU A 52 -8.30 17.78 -15.24
CA LEU A 52 -7.23 17.29 -16.10
C LEU A 52 -7.76 16.85 -17.47
N LEU A 53 -8.85 16.08 -17.51
CA LEU A 53 -9.44 15.57 -18.76
C LEU A 53 -9.91 16.73 -19.68
N VAL A 54 -10.60 17.72 -19.11
CA VAL A 54 -11.15 18.87 -19.84
C VAL A 54 -10.07 19.85 -20.27
N SER A 55 -9.05 20.10 -19.42
CA SER A 55 -8.00 21.06 -19.68
C SER A 55 -6.88 20.53 -20.56
N THR A 56 -6.84 19.21 -20.83
CA THR A 56 -5.82 18.60 -21.68
C THR A 56 -5.98 19.05 -23.15
N PRO A 57 -4.96 19.67 -23.78
CA PRO A 57 -5.00 20.03 -25.19
C PRO A 57 -4.72 18.80 -26.06
N TRP A 58 -5.73 17.94 -26.26
CA TRP A 58 -5.61 16.64 -26.92
C TRP A 58 -4.98 16.69 -28.32
N SER A 59 -5.22 17.78 -29.07
CA SER A 59 -4.65 17.97 -30.39
C SER A 59 -3.19 18.43 -30.41
N ALA A 60 -2.69 18.92 -29.25
CA ALA A 60 -1.35 19.47 -29.10
C ALA A 60 -0.48 18.70 -28.11
N LEU A 61 -0.91 17.48 -27.74
CA LEU A 61 -0.14 16.61 -26.86
C LEU A 61 1.15 16.17 -27.53
N HIS A 62 2.30 16.56 -26.99
CA HIS A 62 3.61 16.09 -27.42
C HIS A 62 4.52 15.93 -26.22
N LEU A 63 5.31 14.85 -26.22
CA LEU A 63 6.30 14.59 -25.19
C LEU A 63 7.48 15.54 -25.33
N GLN A 64 7.96 16.04 -24.20
CA GLN A 64 9.18 16.84 -24.16
C GLN A 64 10.43 15.95 -24.23
N GLN A 65 11.55 16.57 -24.56
CA GLN A 65 12.83 15.88 -24.56
C GLN A 65 13.14 15.34 -23.15
N GLY A 66 13.45 14.03 -23.07
CA GLY A 66 13.75 13.36 -21.82
C GLY A 66 12.53 12.71 -21.11
N ASP A 67 11.28 12.95 -21.54
CA ASP A 67 10.08 12.38 -20.90
C ASP A 67 10.06 10.85 -20.95
N LEU A 68 10.43 10.26 -22.10
CA LEU A 68 10.53 8.79 -22.22
C LEU A 68 11.67 8.23 -21.35
N GLY A 69 12.78 8.98 -21.22
CA GLY A 69 13.86 8.61 -20.29
C GLY A 69 13.38 8.60 -18.85
N ALA A 70 12.64 9.65 -18.44
CA ALA A 70 12.06 9.74 -17.09
C ALA A 70 11.04 8.62 -16.81
N LEU A 71 10.28 8.21 -17.83
CA LEU A 71 9.40 7.07 -17.78
C LEU A 71 10.17 5.78 -17.48
N GLY A 72 11.20 5.50 -18.29
CA GLY A 72 12.06 4.33 -18.12
C GLY A 72 12.73 4.28 -16.75
N VAL A 73 13.27 5.42 -16.29
CA VAL A 73 13.84 5.56 -14.94
C VAL A 73 12.80 5.23 -13.86
N SER A 74 11.63 5.88 -13.91
CA SER A 74 10.60 5.62 -12.90
C SER A 74 10.19 4.17 -12.84
N VAL A 75 9.88 3.54 -13.97
CA VAL A 75 9.43 2.14 -14.00
C VAL A 75 10.53 1.20 -13.52
N ALA A 76 11.74 1.32 -14.07
CA ALA A 76 12.84 0.42 -13.74
C ALA A 76 13.21 0.49 -12.25
N TYR A 77 13.40 1.69 -11.72
CA TYR A 77 13.78 1.85 -10.31
C TYR A 77 12.64 1.52 -9.35
N THR A 78 11.38 1.81 -9.72
CA THR A 78 10.23 1.41 -8.90
C THR A 78 10.12 -0.12 -8.82
N LEU A 79 10.33 -0.84 -9.90
CA LEU A 79 10.35 -2.31 -9.87
C LEU A 79 11.44 -2.86 -8.95
N VAL A 80 12.65 -2.30 -9.02
CA VAL A 80 13.76 -2.71 -8.15
C VAL A 80 13.46 -2.35 -6.69
N ALA A 81 12.97 -1.12 -6.42
CA ALA A 81 12.59 -0.69 -5.09
C ALA A 81 11.51 -1.60 -4.49
N LEU A 82 10.50 -1.94 -5.30
CA LEU A 82 9.43 -2.84 -4.89
C LEU A 82 9.96 -4.24 -4.55
N GLY A 83 10.87 -4.78 -5.35
CA GLY A 83 11.56 -6.04 -5.05
C GLY A 83 12.26 -6.00 -3.70
N ILE A 84 13.01 -4.93 -3.42
CA ILE A 84 13.68 -4.72 -2.12
C ILE A 84 12.66 -4.63 -0.99
N VAL A 85 11.60 -3.83 -1.18
CA VAL A 85 10.54 -3.66 -0.18
C VAL A 85 9.83 -4.97 0.13
N ILE A 86 9.55 -5.80 -0.87
CA ILE A 86 8.92 -7.11 -0.68
C ILE A 86 9.89 -8.05 0.06
N ILE A 87 11.15 -8.15 -0.36
CA ILE A 87 12.13 -9.06 0.22
C ILE A 87 12.38 -8.74 1.71
N PHE A 88 12.59 -7.48 2.05
CA PHE A 88 12.90 -7.06 3.42
C PHE A 88 11.66 -6.72 4.24
N GLY A 89 10.62 -6.18 3.62
CA GLY A 89 9.38 -5.81 4.30
C GLY A 89 8.52 -7.01 4.70
N THR A 90 8.49 -8.08 3.89
CA THR A 90 7.69 -9.28 4.21
C THR A 90 8.12 -9.95 5.53
N PRO A 91 9.41 -10.21 5.79
CA PRO A 91 9.84 -10.73 7.08
C PRO A 91 9.49 -9.83 8.26
N VAL A 92 9.66 -8.50 8.10
CA VAL A 92 9.33 -7.53 9.14
C VAL A 92 7.82 -7.55 9.42
N ALA A 93 6.99 -7.51 8.38
CA ALA A 93 5.54 -7.54 8.49
C ALA A 93 5.05 -8.83 9.16
N TRP A 94 5.57 -9.98 8.72
CA TRP A 94 5.23 -11.28 9.29
C TRP A 94 5.67 -11.40 10.75
N TRP A 95 6.87 -10.94 11.08
CA TRP A 95 7.37 -10.96 12.46
C TRP A 95 6.49 -10.12 13.38
N LEU A 96 6.15 -8.90 12.99
CA LEU A 96 5.26 -8.02 13.74
C LEU A 96 3.83 -8.60 13.88
N ALA A 97 3.34 -9.35 12.88
CA ALA A 97 2.02 -9.98 12.92
C ALA A 97 1.95 -11.20 13.83
N ARG A 98 3.04 -11.98 13.95
CA ARG A 98 3.02 -13.30 14.59
C ARG A 98 3.63 -13.32 15.98
N HIS A 99 4.51 -12.38 16.33
CA HIS A 99 5.25 -12.43 17.58
C HIS A 99 4.87 -11.28 18.51
N GLU A 100 4.77 -11.60 19.80
CA GLU A 100 4.68 -10.62 20.88
C GLU A 100 6.01 -10.64 21.65
N PHE A 101 6.66 -9.47 21.73
CA PHE A 101 7.96 -9.33 22.40
C PHE A 101 8.12 -7.93 23.01
N ARG A 102 9.02 -7.85 23.98
CA ARG A 102 9.36 -6.56 24.59
C ARG A 102 9.98 -5.64 23.53
N GLY A 103 9.41 -4.43 23.35
CA GLY A 103 9.89 -3.48 22.35
C GLY A 103 9.21 -3.57 20.99
N LYS A 104 8.20 -4.43 20.80
CA LYS A 104 7.38 -4.50 19.57
C LYS A 104 6.87 -3.11 19.15
N TRP A 105 6.34 -2.34 20.12
CA TRP A 105 5.89 -0.98 19.87
C TRP A 105 6.97 -0.08 19.26
N ALA A 106 8.22 -0.22 19.69
CA ALA A 106 9.33 0.57 19.14
C ALA A 106 9.60 0.24 17.66
N MET A 107 9.51 -1.05 17.28
CA MET A 107 9.61 -1.45 15.88
C MET A 107 8.42 -0.98 15.05
N GLU A 108 7.22 -1.00 15.60
CA GLU A 108 6.02 -0.45 14.96
C GLU A 108 6.20 1.05 14.70
N TRP A 109 6.67 1.81 15.68
CA TRP A 109 7.00 3.21 15.51
C TRP A 109 8.10 3.44 14.48
N LEU A 110 9.15 2.61 14.48
CA LEU A 110 10.24 2.71 13.51
C LEU A 110 9.74 2.53 12.07
N VAL A 111 8.79 1.63 11.86
CA VAL A 111 8.12 1.45 10.54
C VAL A 111 7.26 2.68 10.20
N LEU A 112 6.59 3.28 11.18
CA LEU A 112 5.69 4.41 10.94
C LEU A 112 6.42 5.75 10.78
N LEU A 113 7.62 5.92 11.36
CA LEU A 113 8.38 7.17 11.30
C LEU A 113 8.53 7.74 9.88
N PRO A 114 8.96 6.96 8.86
CA PRO A 114 9.06 7.48 7.50
C PRO A 114 7.70 7.88 6.91
N LEU A 115 6.61 7.21 7.31
CA LEU A 115 5.27 7.52 6.84
C LEU A 115 4.72 8.82 7.46
N LEU A 116 5.06 9.08 8.71
CA LEU A 116 4.65 10.29 9.44
C LEU A 116 5.52 11.49 9.10
N THR A 117 6.72 11.27 8.56
CA THR A 117 7.64 12.33 8.20
C THR A 117 7.26 12.91 6.83
N PRO A 118 7.09 14.25 6.69
CA PRO A 118 6.86 14.86 5.39
C PRO A 118 7.95 14.48 4.39
N PRO A 119 7.63 14.19 3.11
CA PRO A 119 8.61 13.68 2.14
C PRO A 119 9.86 14.54 1.96
N LEU A 120 9.71 15.88 1.93
CA LEU A 120 10.87 16.78 1.88
C LEU A 120 11.75 16.69 3.13
N ALA A 121 11.15 16.62 4.31
CA ALA A 121 11.86 16.45 5.56
C ALA A 121 12.61 15.11 5.60
N MET A 122 11.97 14.04 5.11
CA MET A 122 12.60 12.72 4.98
C MET A 122 13.79 12.77 4.04
N GLY A 123 13.71 13.49 2.92
CA GLY A 123 14.83 13.72 2.02
C GLY A 123 16.01 14.43 2.71
N LEU A 124 15.72 15.45 3.52
CA LEU A 124 16.76 16.13 4.32
C LEU A 124 17.39 15.18 5.35
N LEU A 125 16.59 14.39 6.07
CA LEU A 125 17.11 13.40 7.04
C LEU A 125 17.99 12.36 6.35
N LEU A 126 17.61 11.87 5.18
CA LEU A 126 18.44 10.95 4.40
C LEU A 126 19.74 11.63 3.93
N SER A 127 19.66 12.88 3.46
CA SER A 127 20.86 13.64 3.06
C SER A 127 21.80 13.90 4.24
N MET A 128 21.27 14.19 5.43
CA MET A 128 22.07 14.35 6.66
C MET A 128 22.70 13.03 7.11
N SER A 129 22.04 11.89 6.87
CA SER A 129 22.53 10.57 7.31
C SER A 129 23.45 9.92 6.30
N TYR A 130 23.15 10.01 5.01
CA TYR A 130 23.81 9.30 3.91
C TYR A 130 24.57 10.21 2.94
N GLY A 131 24.50 11.54 3.13
CA GLY A 131 25.24 12.50 2.31
C GLY A 131 26.76 12.29 2.38
N PRO A 132 27.53 12.77 1.39
CA PRO A 132 28.95 12.41 1.23
C PRO A 132 29.85 12.79 2.42
N TYR A 133 29.43 13.76 3.21
CA TYR A 133 30.17 14.22 4.41
C TYR A 133 29.56 13.71 5.72
N SER A 134 28.53 12.89 5.67
CA SER A 134 27.85 12.37 6.86
C SER A 134 28.58 11.18 7.47
N TRP A 135 28.20 10.83 8.70
CA TRP A 135 28.79 9.72 9.44
C TRP A 135 28.59 8.35 8.78
N MET A 136 27.48 8.14 8.02
CA MET A 136 27.27 6.93 7.23
C MET A 136 27.75 7.09 5.78
N GLY A 137 27.62 8.26 5.20
CA GLY A 137 27.97 8.50 3.80
C GLY A 137 29.46 8.35 3.52
N GLN A 138 30.32 8.79 4.44
CA GLN A 138 31.77 8.64 4.27
C GLN A 138 32.24 7.18 4.18
N PRO A 139 31.87 6.26 5.09
CA PRO A 139 32.25 4.86 4.97
C PRO A 139 31.62 4.18 3.74
N LEU A 140 30.39 4.50 3.40
CA LEU A 140 29.74 3.98 2.21
C LEU A 140 30.42 4.46 0.92
N GLY A 141 30.84 5.73 0.87
CA GLY A 141 31.59 6.28 -0.25
C GLY A 141 32.94 5.58 -0.46
N ARG A 142 33.65 5.18 0.61
CA ARG A 142 34.89 4.37 0.52
C ARG A 142 34.64 2.98 -0.06
N LEU A 143 33.40 2.45 0.07
CA LEU A 143 32.95 1.18 -0.55
C LEU A 143 32.41 1.39 -1.97
N GLY A 144 32.49 2.60 -2.53
CA GLY A 144 31.97 2.92 -3.87
C GLY A 144 30.47 3.19 -3.91
N LEU A 145 29.79 3.25 -2.74
CA LEU A 145 28.35 3.52 -2.64
C LEU A 145 28.13 5.00 -2.38
N ASN A 146 27.86 5.77 -3.43
CA ASN A 146 27.51 7.18 -3.30
C ASN A 146 25.98 7.33 -3.29
N LEU A 147 25.44 7.82 -2.17
CA LEU A 147 23.99 7.96 -1.94
C LEU A 147 23.53 9.43 -2.05
N THR A 148 24.13 10.18 -2.96
CA THR A 148 23.72 11.56 -3.27
C THR A 148 23.77 11.78 -4.76
N ASN A 149 22.62 12.16 -5.32
CA ASN A 149 22.43 12.47 -6.73
C ASN A 149 22.91 11.35 -7.68
N THR A 150 22.58 10.11 -7.32
CA THR A 150 22.94 8.89 -8.02
C THR A 150 21.73 7.96 -8.16
N PRO A 151 21.80 6.95 -9.04
CA PRO A 151 20.79 5.90 -9.13
C PRO A 151 20.51 5.18 -7.81
N GLN A 152 21.54 4.95 -7.01
CA GLN A 152 21.41 4.32 -5.69
C GLN A 152 20.67 5.22 -4.70
N ALA A 153 20.91 6.52 -4.75
CA ALA A 153 20.19 7.50 -3.94
C ALA A 153 18.70 7.57 -4.34
N PHE A 154 18.41 7.50 -5.64
CA PHE A 154 17.05 7.43 -6.16
C PHE A 154 16.31 6.18 -5.65
N LEU A 155 16.96 5.03 -5.73
CA LEU A 155 16.43 3.77 -5.21
C LEU A 155 16.18 3.82 -3.70
N LEU A 156 17.13 4.35 -2.93
CA LEU A 156 17.00 4.56 -1.49
C LEU A 156 15.77 5.41 -1.15
N ALA A 157 15.60 6.52 -1.87
CA ALA A 157 14.44 7.41 -1.70
C ALA A 157 13.10 6.68 -1.91
N GLN A 158 13.00 5.89 -2.98
CA GLN A 158 11.81 5.11 -3.27
C GLN A 158 11.52 4.02 -2.22
N VAL A 159 12.56 3.34 -1.74
CA VAL A 159 12.43 2.32 -0.69
C VAL A 159 11.93 2.97 0.61
N TYR A 160 12.54 4.05 1.08
CA TYR A 160 12.09 4.75 2.30
C TYR A 160 10.67 5.30 2.16
N GLY A 161 10.31 5.81 0.97
CA GLY A 161 8.98 6.34 0.71
C GLY A 161 7.89 5.29 0.63
N SER A 162 8.19 4.04 0.25
CA SER A 162 7.19 3.01 -0.04
C SER A 162 7.16 1.84 0.94
N ALA A 163 8.28 1.52 1.61
CA ALA A 163 8.36 0.39 2.53
C ALA A 163 7.31 0.40 3.66
N PRO A 164 7.02 1.53 4.34
CA PRO A 164 6.02 1.55 5.39
C PRO A 164 4.63 1.15 4.90
N TYR A 165 4.25 1.58 3.70
CA TYR A 165 2.94 1.26 3.11
C TYR A 165 2.78 -0.25 2.87
N PHE A 166 3.83 -0.88 2.34
CA PHE A 166 3.83 -2.33 2.17
C PHE A 166 3.82 -3.06 3.50
N ILE A 167 4.70 -2.68 4.45
CA ILE A 167 4.84 -3.38 5.73
C ILE A 167 3.54 -3.34 6.54
N VAL A 168 2.88 -2.17 6.60
CA VAL A 168 1.60 -2.01 7.32
C VAL A 168 0.51 -2.86 6.68
N ALA A 169 0.36 -2.81 5.36
CA ALA A 169 -0.64 -3.60 4.64
C ALA A 169 -0.36 -5.11 4.73
N ALA A 170 0.89 -5.53 4.55
CA ALA A 170 1.31 -6.92 4.65
C ALA A 170 1.12 -7.48 6.07
N ARG A 171 1.44 -6.68 7.10
CA ARG A 171 1.18 -7.04 8.51
C ARG A 171 -0.30 -7.32 8.72
N SER A 172 -1.18 -6.39 8.32
CA SER A 172 -2.63 -6.58 8.44
C SER A 172 -3.12 -7.83 7.68
N ALA A 173 -2.56 -8.09 6.49
CA ALA A 173 -2.86 -9.29 5.72
C ALA A 173 -2.45 -10.57 6.46
N PHE A 174 -1.29 -10.60 7.09
CA PHE A 174 -0.85 -11.74 7.91
C PHE A 174 -1.68 -11.90 9.18
N GLU A 175 -2.03 -10.79 9.87
CA GLU A 175 -2.91 -10.83 11.04
C GLU A 175 -4.28 -11.44 10.73
N GLY A 176 -4.78 -11.24 9.51
CA GLY A 176 -6.04 -11.82 9.02
C GLY A 176 -5.99 -13.33 8.75
N VAL A 177 -4.83 -13.97 8.73
CA VAL A 177 -4.72 -15.44 8.54
C VAL A 177 -4.94 -16.15 9.87
N PRO A 178 -5.92 -17.07 9.98
CA PRO A 178 -6.18 -17.82 11.23
C PRO A 178 -4.95 -18.62 11.66
N ARG A 179 -4.51 -18.41 12.91
CA ARG A 179 -3.33 -19.10 13.48
C ARG A 179 -3.54 -20.61 13.61
N GLU A 180 -4.78 -21.04 13.76
CA GLU A 180 -5.17 -22.45 13.87
C GLU A 180 -4.74 -23.24 12.62
N LEU A 181 -4.84 -22.67 11.43
CA LEU A 181 -4.44 -23.33 10.19
C LEU A 181 -2.92 -23.55 10.13
N GLU A 182 -2.15 -22.60 10.64
CA GLU A 182 -0.69 -22.73 10.75
C GLU A 182 -0.31 -23.82 11.78
N GLN A 183 -1.01 -23.84 12.93
CA GLN A 183 -0.79 -24.83 13.98
C GLN A 183 -1.13 -26.25 13.52
N ILE A 184 -2.26 -26.44 12.84
CA ILE A 184 -2.65 -27.73 12.26
C ILE A 184 -1.58 -28.20 11.26
N SER A 185 -1.05 -27.33 10.42
CA SER A 185 0.02 -27.69 9.50
C SER A 185 1.28 -28.19 10.23
N LEU A 186 1.67 -27.49 11.31
CA LEU A 186 2.83 -27.88 12.13
C LEU A 186 2.61 -29.22 12.85
N THR A 187 1.39 -29.48 13.37
CA THR A 187 1.06 -30.77 14.03
C THR A 187 1.05 -31.93 13.02
N LEU A 188 0.77 -31.68 11.76
CA LEU A 188 0.88 -32.65 10.66
C LEU A 188 2.33 -32.84 10.18
N GLY A 189 3.33 -32.30 10.89
CA GLY A 189 4.75 -32.48 10.60
C GLY A 189 5.32 -31.59 9.51
N GLN A 190 4.60 -30.57 9.06
CA GLN A 190 5.16 -29.60 8.11
C GLN A 190 6.15 -28.67 8.82
N SER A 191 7.23 -28.27 8.11
CA SER A 191 8.17 -27.29 8.63
C SER A 191 7.56 -25.89 8.64
N PRO A 192 7.99 -24.96 9.52
CA PRO A 192 7.52 -23.58 9.56
C PRO A 192 7.65 -22.86 8.20
N TRP A 193 8.73 -23.14 7.46
CA TRP A 193 8.96 -22.60 6.13
C TRP A 193 7.93 -23.06 5.10
N ARG A 194 7.57 -24.37 5.13
CA ARG A 194 6.52 -24.90 4.25
C ARG A 194 5.15 -24.36 4.62
N THR A 195 4.84 -24.24 5.92
CA THR A 195 3.60 -23.64 6.42
C THR A 195 3.48 -22.20 5.94
N PHE A 196 4.53 -21.40 6.07
CA PHE A 196 4.55 -20.02 5.59
C PHE A 196 4.20 -19.92 4.09
N TRP A 197 4.89 -20.67 3.22
CA TRP A 197 4.69 -20.57 1.78
C TRP A 197 3.41 -21.25 1.26
N ARG A 198 2.92 -22.31 1.94
CA ARG A 198 1.76 -23.07 1.46
C ARG A 198 0.44 -22.67 2.11
N ILE A 199 0.48 -22.00 3.25
CA ILE A 199 -0.72 -21.62 4.01
C ILE A 199 -0.75 -20.11 4.20
N THR A 200 0.24 -19.54 4.90
CA THR A 200 0.22 -18.13 5.31
C THR A 200 0.22 -17.20 4.11
N VAL A 201 1.18 -17.34 3.18
CA VAL A 201 1.30 -16.47 1.99
C VAL A 201 0.09 -16.58 1.05
N PRO A 202 -0.42 -17.77 0.68
CA PRO A 202 -1.60 -17.86 -0.18
C PRO A 202 -2.86 -17.25 0.46
N LEU A 203 -3.08 -17.48 1.76
CA LEU A 203 -4.23 -16.92 2.46
C LEU A 203 -4.14 -15.40 2.64
N ALA A 204 -2.94 -14.87 2.87
CA ALA A 204 -2.68 -13.44 2.91
C ALA A 204 -2.61 -12.79 1.51
N GLY A 205 -2.66 -13.57 0.44
CA GLY A 205 -2.28 -13.17 -0.92
C GLY A 205 -2.97 -11.91 -1.44
N LEU A 206 -4.28 -11.78 -1.25
CA LEU A 206 -5.01 -10.57 -1.66
C LEU A 206 -4.56 -9.33 -0.89
N GLY A 207 -4.35 -9.45 0.42
CA GLY A 207 -3.86 -8.35 1.25
C GLY A 207 -2.41 -7.98 0.93
N LEU A 208 -1.55 -8.98 0.68
CA LEU A 208 -0.18 -8.76 0.21
C LEU A 208 -0.16 -8.06 -1.15
N GLY A 209 -1.02 -8.49 -2.08
CA GLY A 209 -1.19 -7.85 -3.39
C GLY A 209 -1.63 -6.39 -3.28
N ALA A 210 -2.56 -6.09 -2.37
CA ALA A 210 -2.96 -4.71 -2.08
C ALA A 210 -1.79 -3.89 -1.50
N GLY A 211 -0.99 -4.47 -0.60
CA GLY A 211 0.23 -3.85 -0.07
C GLY A 211 1.27 -3.54 -1.16
N VAL A 212 1.48 -4.48 -2.09
CA VAL A 212 2.35 -4.29 -3.27
C VAL A 212 1.82 -3.16 -4.15
N ALA A 213 0.51 -3.10 -4.40
CA ALA A 213 -0.10 -2.04 -5.21
C ALA A 213 0.04 -0.65 -4.56
N LEU A 214 -0.13 -0.55 -3.24
CA LEU A 214 0.10 0.69 -2.50
C LEU A 214 1.56 1.13 -2.56
N ALA A 215 2.49 0.20 -2.34
CA ALA A 215 3.92 0.49 -2.43
C ALA A 215 4.34 0.90 -3.84
N TRP A 216 3.78 0.28 -4.88
CA TRP A 216 3.99 0.62 -6.28
C TRP A 216 3.65 2.08 -6.57
N VAL A 217 2.41 2.48 -6.27
CA VAL A 217 1.96 3.86 -6.52
C VAL A 217 2.77 4.85 -5.70
N ARG A 218 3.08 4.50 -4.47
CA ARG A 218 3.84 5.36 -3.57
C ARG A 218 5.29 5.54 -4.04
N ALA A 219 5.96 4.48 -4.48
CA ALA A 219 7.32 4.55 -5.02
C ALA A 219 7.36 5.30 -6.36
N LEU A 220 6.43 4.98 -7.28
CA LEU A 220 6.34 5.63 -8.58
C LEU A 220 6.11 7.14 -8.46
N GLY A 221 5.29 7.56 -7.50
CA GLY A 221 4.94 8.96 -7.22
C GLY A 221 5.90 9.67 -6.24
N GLU A 222 7.03 9.05 -5.85
CA GLU A 222 7.94 9.67 -4.90
C GLU A 222 8.66 10.87 -5.51
N PHE A 223 8.29 12.04 -5.04
CA PHE A 223 8.85 13.32 -5.49
C PHE A 223 9.71 13.97 -4.40
N GLY A 224 9.17 14.12 -3.19
CA GLY A 224 9.76 14.97 -2.18
C GLY A 224 11.12 14.48 -1.67
N ILE A 225 11.26 13.16 -1.43
CA ILE A 225 12.54 12.59 -1.03
C ILE A 225 13.52 12.64 -2.20
N VAL A 226 13.06 12.19 -3.39
CA VAL A 226 13.88 12.16 -4.60
C VAL A 226 14.42 13.53 -4.98
N LEU A 227 13.60 14.57 -4.89
CA LEU A 227 14.00 15.94 -5.21
C LEU A 227 15.24 16.41 -4.41
N ILE A 228 15.34 15.98 -3.17
CA ILE A 228 16.43 16.37 -2.26
C ILE A 228 17.66 15.47 -2.41
N VAL A 229 17.45 14.13 -2.47
CA VAL A 229 18.54 13.15 -2.36
C VAL A 229 19.10 12.77 -3.73
N ALA A 230 18.24 12.73 -4.77
CA ALA A 230 18.57 12.17 -6.07
C ALA A 230 17.86 12.89 -7.23
N TYR A 231 18.14 14.17 -7.40
CA TYR A 231 17.58 14.95 -8.51
C TYR A 231 17.86 14.29 -9.88
N TYR A 232 19.00 13.61 -10.01
CA TYR A 232 19.36 12.76 -11.13
C TYR A 232 19.63 11.31 -10.68
N PRO A 233 19.18 10.30 -11.46
CA PRO A 233 18.41 10.38 -12.71
C PRO A 233 16.97 10.86 -12.46
N GLN A 234 16.43 11.67 -13.38
CA GLN A 234 15.08 12.20 -13.23
C GLN A 234 14.03 11.11 -13.51
N GLY A 235 13.21 10.81 -12.51
CA GLY A 235 11.97 10.07 -12.69
C GLY A 235 10.81 10.99 -13.10
N ILE A 236 9.63 10.39 -13.39
CA ILE A 236 8.44 11.13 -13.82
C ILE A 236 8.10 12.31 -12.88
N PRO A 237 8.03 12.16 -11.53
CA PRO A 237 7.62 13.28 -10.68
C PRO A 237 8.58 14.48 -10.74
N VAL A 238 9.90 14.22 -10.79
CA VAL A 238 10.91 15.29 -10.93
C VAL A 238 10.83 15.92 -12.31
N LYS A 239 10.67 15.13 -13.36
CA LYS A 239 10.54 15.60 -14.73
C LYS A 239 9.26 16.44 -14.94
N LEU A 240 8.15 16.07 -14.30
CA LEU A 240 6.93 16.89 -14.26
C LEU A 240 7.20 18.28 -13.68
N TRP A 241 7.95 18.32 -12.57
CA TRP A 241 8.35 19.56 -11.94
C TRP A 241 9.23 20.42 -12.87
N VAL A 242 10.23 19.81 -13.50
CA VAL A 242 11.13 20.49 -14.45
C VAL A 242 10.32 21.03 -15.64
N ASN A 243 9.47 20.23 -16.28
CA ASN A 243 8.64 20.66 -17.40
C ASN A 243 7.72 21.81 -17.01
N LEU A 244 7.17 21.78 -15.78
CA LEU A 244 6.33 22.88 -15.27
C LEU A 244 7.11 24.19 -15.14
N GLN A 245 8.34 24.13 -14.62
CA GLN A 245 9.18 25.32 -14.42
C GLN A 245 9.72 25.89 -15.73
N ASP A 246 10.15 25.03 -16.65
CA ASP A 246 10.83 25.45 -17.87
C ASP A 246 9.87 25.84 -19.00
N THR A 247 8.74 25.13 -19.12
CA THR A 247 7.84 25.25 -20.29
C THR A 247 6.41 25.62 -19.89
N GLY A 248 6.04 25.36 -18.62
CA GLY A 248 4.70 25.63 -18.12
C GLY A 248 3.76 24.43 -18.20
N LEU A 249 2.47 24.69 -17.92
CA LEU A 249 1.48 23.64 -17.69
C LEU A 249 1.23 22.73 -18.91
N SER A 250 1.34 23.28 -20.13
CA SER A 250 1.12 22.51 -21.37
C SER A 250 2.07 21.33 -21.53
N ALA A 251 3.31 21.46 -21.05
CA ALA A 251 4.33 20.42 -21.11
C ALA A 251 4.15 19.32 -20.05
N VAL A 252 3.27 19.54 -19.07
CA VAL A 252 3.03 18.59 -17.97
C VAL A 252 2.00 17.52 -18.33
N TYR A 253 0.99 17.86 -19.14
CA TYR A 253 -0.13 16.97 -19.46
C TYR A 253 0.28 15.59 -20.02
N PRO A 254 1.19 15.49 -21.02
CA PRO A 254 1.54 14.20 -21.58
C PRO A 254 2.14 13.25 -20.52
N LEU A 255 3.01 13.80 -19.68
CA LEU A 255 3.70 13.02 -18.65
C LEU A 255 2.76 12.63 -17.47
N LEU A 256 1.76 13.47 -17.15
CA LEU A 256 0.70 13.14 -16.21
C LEU A 256 -0.14 11.95 -16.69
N TRP A 257 -0.53 11.93 -17.97
CA TRP A 257 -1.27 10.82 -18.54
C TRP A 257 -0.46 9.53 -18.53
N LEU A 258 0.83 9.60 -18.86
CA LEU A 258 1.73 8.45 -18.78
C LEU A 258 1.89 7.97 -17.33
N PHE A 259 1.97 8.88 -16.36
CA PHE A 259 2.01 8.52 -14.95
C PHE A 259 0.78 7.72 -14.53
N PHE A 260 -0.43 8.16 -14.90
CA PHE A 260 -1.65 7.44 -14.60
C PHE A 260 -1.75 6.11 -15.34
N LEU A 261 -1.34 6.07 -16.60
CA LEU A 261 -1.34 4.85 -17.41
C LEU A 261 -0.50 3.73 -16.78
N ILE A 262 0.59 4.08 -16.11
CA ILE A 262 1.51 3.12 -15.48
C ILE A 262 1.15 2.90 -14.02
N GLY A 263 0.74 3.94 -13.31
CA GLY A 263 0.46 3.87 -11.88
C GLY A 263 -0.82 3.11 -11.54
N LEU A 264 -1.88 3.29 -12.32
CA LEU A 264 -3.21 2.76 -12.01
C LEU A 264 -3.45 1.26 -12.29
N PRO A 265 -2.85 0.61 -13.30
CA PRO A 265 -3.20 -0.77 -13.63
C PRO A 265 -3.05 -1.73 -12.46
N LEU A 266 -1.98 -1.65 -11.70
CA LEU A 266 -1.74 -2.58 -10.58
C LEU A 266 -2.77 -2.42 -9.44
N PRO A 267 -3.07 -1.22 -8.91
CA PRO A 267 -4.15 -1.03 -7.93
C PRO A 267 -5.52 -1.47 -8.44
N LEU A 268 -5.85 -1.14 -9.70
CA LEU A 268 -7.12 -1.53 -10.30
C LEU A 268 -7.25 -3.05 -10.42
N LEU A 269 -6.18 -3.73 -10.85
CA LEU A 269 -6.15 -5.20 -10.92
C LEU A 269 -6.36 -5.82 -9.53
N MET A 270 -5.65 -5.34 -8.52
CA MET A 270 -5.80 -5.85 -7.15
C MET A 270 -7.20 -5.57 -6.59
N GLY A 271 -7.76 -4.40 -6.85
CA GLY A 271 -9.14 -4.06 -6.49
C GLY A 271 -10.18 -4.94 -7.19
N ALA A 272 -9.95 -5.31 -8.45
CA ALA A 272 -10.83 -6.21 -9.18
C ALA A 272 -10.75 -7.65 -8.66
N LEU A 273 -9.56 -8.13 -8.32
CA LEU A 273 -9.35 -9.48 -7.76
C LEU A 273 -9.97 -9.61 -6.36
N SER A 274 -9.91 -8.58 -5.54
CA SER A 274 -10.50 -8.58 -4.19
C SER A 274 -12.04 -8.58 -4.19
N ARG A 275 -12.67 -8.18 -5.29
CA ARG A 275 -14.13 -8.17 -5.45
C ARG A 275 -14.73 -9.50 -5.92
N ARG A 276 -13.90 -10.48 -6.30
CA ARG A 276 -14.45 -11.80 -6.67
C ARG A 276 -15.05 -12.42 -5.43
N PRO A 277 -16.40 -12.64 -5.37
CA PRO A 277 -16.99 -13.33 -4.25
C PRO A 277 -16.34 -14.71 -4.19
N TYR A 278 -15.94 -15.12 -2.99
CA TYR A 278 -15.72 -16.55 -2.73
C TYR A 278 -17.00 -17.23 -3.19
N ALA A 279 -16.95 -17.93 -4.30
CA ALA A 279 -18.04 -18.80 -4.71
C ALA A 279 -18.24 -19.77 -3.54
N GLN A 280 -19.35 -19.60 -2.83
CA GLN A 280 -19.82 -20.51 -1.81
C GLN A 280 -20.05 -21.84 -2.53
N GLY A 281 -19.04 -22.75 -2.42
CA GLY A 281 -19.17 -24.15 -2.80
C GLY A 281 -19.62 -24.94 -1.59
#